data_9a1d116d22374acafc78adaba471c515
#
_entry.id   9a1d116d22374acafc78adaba471c515
#
_cell.length_a   1.000
_cell.length_b   1.000
_cell.length_c   1.000
_cell.angle_alpha   90.00
_cell.angle_beta   90.00
_cell.angle_gamma   90.00
#
_symmetry.space_group_name_H-M   'P 1'
#
loop_
_entity.id
_entity.type
_entity.pdbx_description
1 polymer ?
#
loop_
_entity_poly.entity_id
_entity_poly.type
_entity_poly.pdbx_seq_one_letter_code
_entity_poly.pdbx_strand_id
1 'polypeptide(L)'
;NETHVDALAVSIGTTHGQFKSKAKINYELLKELKAKLGPVGLVLHGGTGVSDEDMKRCVREGMKKINVGTELNKNYIEVVSKTFTADDVTPLTSLRNLLGPANERIKEIVIDKASLFKL
;
A
#
# COMPACT_ATOMS: atom_id res chain seq x y z
N ASN A 1 6.05 19.37 18.53
CA ASN A 1 5.81 20.80 18.28
C ASN A 1 7.00 21.53 17.62
N GLU A 2 8.22 20.94 17.60
CA GLU A 2 9.39 21.58 17.01
C GLU A 2 9.42 21.51 15.48
N THR A 3 8.82 20.49 14.89
CA THR A 3 8.87 20.24 13.43
C THR A 3 7.63 20.70 12.66
N HIS A 4 6.53 20.96 13.34
CA HIS A 4 5.23 21.38 12.74
C HIS A 4 4.75 20.50 11.58
N VAL A 5 5.01 19.17 11.64
CA VAL A 5 4.57 18.24 10.59
C VAL A 5 3.07 17.96 10.69
N ASP A 6 2.40 17.87 9.53
CA ASP A 6 0.98 17.51 9.43
C ASP A 6 0.74 16.01 9.59
N ALA A 7 1.73 15.19 9.22
CA ALA A 7 1.64 13.75 9.29
C ALA A 7 3.00 13.12 9.63
N LEU A 8 2.97 12.02 10.38
CA LEU A 8 4.15 11.29 10.81
C LEU A 8 4.03 9.80 10.51
N ALA A 9 4.99 9.27 9.77
CA ALA A 9 5.11 7.83 9.58
C ALA A 9 5.73 7.19 10.82
N VAL A 10 5.02 6.18 11.36
CA VAL A 10 5.40 5.53 12.61
C VAL A 10 5.73 4.07 12.40
N SER A 11 6.74 3.58 13.13
CA SER A 11 7.14 2.17 13.12
C SER A 11 6.36 1.41 14.19
N ILE A 12 5.37 0.64 13.78
CA ILE A 12 4.50 -0.16 14.67
C ILE A 12 4.52 -1.65 14.33
N GLY A 13 5.61 -2.15 13.73
CA GLY A 13 5.79 -3.58 13.42
C GLY A 13 5.56 -3.95 11.96
N THR A 14 5.42 -2.98 11.05
CA THR A 14 5.46 -3.21 9.61
C THR A 14 6.88 -3.13 9.07
N THR A 15 7.11 -3.80 7.94
CA THR A 15 8.38 -3.76 7.21
C THR A 15 8.12 -3.52 5.73
N HIS A 16 9.10 -2.91 5.03
CA HIS A 16 9.01 -2.72 3.59
C HIS A 16 9.39 -3.97 2.82
N GLY A 17 8.68 -4.23 1.71
CA GLY A 17 8.96 -5.35 0.82
C GLY A 17 8.14 -6.60 1.12
N GLN A 18 8.53 -7.72 0.49
CA GLN A 18 7.92 -9.03 0.73
C GLN A 18 8.79 -9.82 1.71
N PHE A 19 8.32 -9.96 2.93
CA PHE A 19 8.98 -10.78 3.94
C PHE A 19 8.28 -12.14 4.10
N LYS A 20 9.05 -13.14 4.55
CA LYS A 20 8.56 -14.50 4.81
C LYS A 20 7.57 -14.57 5.98
N SER A 21 7.52 -13.54 6.82
CA SER A 21 6.61 -13.46 7.99
C SER A 21 5.59 -12.34 7.81
N LYS A 22 4.35 -12.59 8.27
CA LYS A 22 3.31 -11.57 8.35
C LYS A 22 3.74 -10.45 9.31
N ALA A 23 3.39 -9.21 9.00
CA ALA A 23 3.58 -8.09 9.91
C ALA A 23 2.82 -8.34 11.23
N LYS A 24 3.44 -8.01 12.34
CA LYS A 24 2.81 -8.07 13.67
C LYS A 24 2.64 -6.64 14.19
N ILE A 25 1.43 -6.11 14.06
CA ILE A 25 1.14 -4.73 14.44
C ILE A 25 1.12 -4.59 15.97
N ASN A 26 1.84 -3.60 16.47
CA ASN A 26 1.81 -3.20 17.88
C ASN A 26 0.71 -2.13 18.09
N TYR A 27 -0.48 -2.59 18.41
CA TYR A 27 -1.65 -1.71 18.62
C TYR A 27 -1.56 -0.85 19.88
N GLU A 28 -0.89 -1.33 20.92
CA GLU A 28 -0.70 -0.54 22.14
C GLU A 28 0.19 0.67 21.84
N LEU A 29 1.29 0.46 21.13
CA LEU A 29 2.14 1.55 20.67
C LEU A 29 1.38 2.52 19.75
N LEU A 30 0.51 2.01 18.85
CA LEU A 30 -0.32 2.86 18.00
C LEU A 30 -1.21 3.79 18.81
N LYS A 31 -1.89 3.27 19.84
CA LYS A 31 -2.74 4.05 20.75
C LYS A 31 -1.96 5.11 21.52
N GLU A 32 -0.79 4.73 22.04
CA GLU A 32 0.09 5.67 22.76
C GLU A 32 0.55 6.81 21.84
N LEU A 33 0.98 6.50 20.63
CA LEU A 33 1.42 7.49 19.65
C LEU A 33 0.28 8.43 19.27
N LYS A 34 -0.93 7.89 19.04
CA LYS A 34 -2.10 8.72 18.75
C LYS A 34 -2.43 9.68 19.88
N ALA A 35 -2.38 9.20 21.13
CA ALA A 35 -2.65 10.02 22.30
C ALA A 35 -1.61 11.16 22.47
N LYS A 36 -0.32 10.85 22.23
CA LYS A 36 0.77 11.82 22.36
C LYS A 36 0.84 12.85 21.23
N LEU A 37 0.52 12.44 20.00
CA LEU A 37 0.65 13.27 18.80
C LEU A 37 -0.59 14.09 18.49
N GLY A 38 -1.73 13.80 19.13
CA GLY A 38 -2.96 14.57 19.01
C GLY A 38 -3.46 14.70 17.57
N PRO A 39 -3.44 15.92 16.98
CA PRO A 39 -3.99 16.16 15.63
C PRO A 39 -3.10 15.67 14.49
N VAL A 40 -1.83 15.31 14.74
CA VAL A 40 -0.91 14.86 13.71
C VAL A 40 -1.41 13.55 13.08
N GLY A 41 -1.47 13.52 11.75
CA GLY A 41 -1.91 12.34 11.00
C GLY A 41 -0.89 11.19 11.11
N LEU A 42 -1.31 10.02 11.57
CA LEU A 42 -0.45 8.83 11.59
C LEU A 42 -0.42 8.17 10.22
N VAL A 43 0.77 7.75 9.77
CA VAL A 43 0.99 7.11 8.47
C VAL A 43 1.59 5.73 8.66
N LEU A 44 0.99 4.72 8.01
CA LEU A 44 1.51 3.36 7.96
C LEU A 44 2.32 3.15 6.69
N HIS A 45 3.60 2.81 6.82
CA HIS A 45 4.45 2.29 5.75
C HIS A 45 4.45 0.75 5.74
N GLY A 46 4.85 0.14 4.62
CA GLY A 46 4.96 -1.31 4.52
C GLY A 46 3.61 -2.06 4.50
N GLY A 47 2.55 -1.43 3.98
CA GLY A 47 1.20 -1.98 3.97
C GLY A 47 1.05 -3.31 3.23
N THR A 48 1.89 -3.64 2.25
CA THR A 48 1.81 -4.89 1.47
C THR A 48 1.90 -6.17 2.33
N GLY A 49 2.58 -6.12 3.47
CA GLY A 49 2.73 -7.26 4.38
C GLY A 49 1.67 -7.35 5.49
N VAL A 50 0.72 -6.42 5.52
CA VAL A 50 -0.31 -6.32 6.55
C VAL A 50 -1.59 -7.01 6.06
N SER A 51 -2.26 -7.77 6.93
CA SER A 51 -3.55 -8.39 6.60
C SER A 51 -4.65 -7.34 6.44
N ASP A 52 -5.69 -7.65 5.67
CA ASP A 52 -6.83 -6.76 5.48
C ASP A 52 -7.54 -6.42 6.81
N GLU A 53 -7.60 -7.39 7.73
CA GLU A 53 -8.16 -7.16 9.07
C GLU A 53 -7.31 -6.19 9.88
N ASP A 54 -5.99 -6.37 9.87
CA ASP A 54 -5.08 -5.45 10.55
C ASP A 54 -5.10 -4.06 9.91
N MET A 55 -5.22 -3.97 8.59
CA MET A 55 -5.40 -2.68 7.91
C MET A 55 -6.67 -1.96 8.35
N LYS A 56 -7.81 -2.65 8.34
CA LYS A 56 -9.09 -2.10 8.84
C LYS A 56 -8.97 -1.66 10.29
N ARG A 57 -8.30 -2.46 11.12
CA ARG A 57 -8.08 -2.12 12.52
C ARG A 57 -7.18 -0.90 12.67
N CYS A 58 -6.08 -0.79 11.91
CA CYS A 58 -5.23 0.39 11.90
C CYS A 58 -6.01 1.66 11.57
N VAL A 59 -6.91 1.61 10.57
CA VAL A 59 -7.76 2.75 10.21
C VAL A 59 -8.69 3.12 11.37
N ARG A 60 -9.37 2.15 11.98
CA ARG A 60 -10.24 2.37 13.15
C ARG A 60 -9.47 2.95 14.35
N GLU A 61 -8.25 2.49 14.58
CA GLU A 61 -7.40 2.98 15.67
C GLU A 61 -6.76 4.36 15.36
N GLY A 62 -7.04 4.94 14.19
CA GLY A 62 -6.70 6.32 13.85
C GLY A 62 -5.55 6.55 12.89
N MET A 63 -5.12 5.51 12.17
CA MET A 63 -4.22 5.69 11.04
C MET A 63 -4.93 6.50 9.96
N LYS A 64 -4.29 7.56 9.45
CA LYS A 64 -4.88 8.48 8.46
C LYS A 64 -4.41 8.22 7.03
N LYS A 65 -3.27 7.56 6.87
CA LYS A 65 -2.69 7.24 5.56
C LYS A 65 -2.02 5.86 5.62
N ILE A 66 -2.19 5.06 4.58
CA ILE A 66 -1.52 3.77 4.42
C ILE A 66 -0.82 3.76 3.06
N ASN A 67 0.48 3.47 3.06
CA ASN A 67 1.25 3.36 1.83
C ASN A 67 1.27 1.92 1.32
N VAL A 68 0.72 1.72 0.13
CA VAL A 68 0.73 0.45 -0.59
C VAL A 68 1.50 0.64 -1.89
N GLY A 69 2.67 0.04 -2.01
CA GLY A 69 3.53 0.19 -3.18
C GLY A 69 3.94 -1.14 -3.79
N THR A 70 4.56 -2.02 -3.00
CA THR A 70 5.12 -3.30 -3.48
C THR A 70 4.04 -4.19 -4.11
N GLU A 71 2.83 -4.22 -3.57
CA GLU A 71 1.70 -4.99 -4.11
C GLU A 71 1.32 -4.52 -5.52
N LEU A 72 1.21 -3.20 -5.71
CA LEU A 72 0.90 -2.60 -7.01
C LEU A 72 2.00 -2.93 -8.03
N ASN A 73 3.25 -2.67 -7.65
CA ASN A 73 4.39 -2.90 -8.53
C ASN A 73 4.52 -4.36 -8.95
N LYS A 74 4.39 -5.30 -8.00
CA LYS A 74 4.43 -6.74 -8.29
C LYS A 74 3.35 -7.16 -9.27
N ASN A 75 2.09 -6.78 -9.02
CA ASN A 75 0.98 -7.14 -9.90
C ASN A 75 1.13 -6.53 -11.30
N TYR A 76 1.64 -5.29 -11.38
CA TYR A 76 1.91 -4.65 -12.67
C TYR A 76 2.92 -5.45 -13.49
N ILE A 77 4.09 -5.73 -12.90
CA ILE A 77 5.16 -6.49 -13.56
C ILE A 77 4.70 -7.92 -13.90
N GLU A 78 3.94 -8.55 -13.01
CA GLU A 78 3.41 -9.90 -13.26
C GLU A 78 2.49 -9.93 -14.48
N VAL A 79 1.60 -8.97 -14.64
CA VAL A 79 0.74 -8.90 -15.84
C VAL A 79 1.58 -8.63 -17.07
N VAL A 80 2.46 -7.64 -17.04
CA VAL A 80 3.34 -7.31 -18.18
C VAL A 80 4.15 -8.52 -18.61
N SER A 81 4.79 -9.22 -17.66
CA SER A 81 5.65 -10.39 -17.97
C SER A 81 4.88 -11.59 -18.53
N LYS A 82 3.59 -11.72 -18.23
CA LYS A 82 2.75 -12.80 -18.76
C LYS A 82 2.07 -12.45 -20.09
N THR A 83 1.89 -11.17 -20.34
CA THR A 83 1.13 -10.69 -21.51
C THR A 83 2.02 -10.52 -22.74
N PHE A 84 3.33 -10.32 -22.54
CA PHE A 84 4.24 -9.98 -23.64
C PHE A 84 5.45 -10.89 -23.75
N THR A 85 5.70 -11.32 -24.99
CA THR A 85 6.96 -11.87 -25.45
C THR A 85 7.73 -10.84 -26.26
N ALA A 86 9.01 -11.11 -26.55
CA ALA A 86 9.80 -10.22 -27.41
C ALA A 86 9.19 -10.04 -28.81
N ASP A 87 8.46 -11.05 -29.30
CA ASP A 87 7.83 -11.06 -30.63
C ASP A 87 6.58 -10.20 -30.69
N ASP A 88 5.98 -9.86 -29.55
CA ASP A 88 4.79 -8.98 -29.48
C ASP A 88 5.14 -7.49 -29.64
N VAL A 89 6.42 -7.13 -29.57
CA VAL A 89 6.88 -5.74 -29.62
C VAL A 89 7.41 -5.40 -31.01
N THR A 90 6.67 -4.60 -31.73
CA THR A 90 7.05 -4.06 -33.06
C THR A 90 7.12 -2.52 -33.01
N PRO A 91 7.75 -1.86 -33.99
CA PRO A 91 7.74 -0.39 -34.07
C PRO A 91 6.35 0.24 -34.09
N LEU A 92 5.32 -0.53 -34.45
CA LEU A 92 3.92 -0.09 -34.53
C LEU A 92 3.13 -0.46 -33.26
N THR A 93 3.76 -1.10 -32.27
CA THR A 93 3.07 -1.51 -31.04
C THR A 93 2.72 -0.28 -30.21
N SER A 94 1.42 -0.11 -29.93
CA SER A 94 0.94 0.98 -29.07
C SER A 94 1.22 0.65 -27.59
N LEU A 95 1.93 1.54 -26.89
CA LEU A 95 2.14 1.42 -25.45
C LEU A 95 0.81 1.28 -24.67
N ARG A 96 -0.26 1.92 -25.15
CA ARG A 96 -1.58 1.80 -24.54
C ARG A 96 -2.09 0.36 -24.55
N ASN A 97 -1.98 -0.29 -25.72
CA ASN A 97 -2.40 -1.69 -25.86
C ASN A 97 -1.49 -2.62 -25.08
N LEU A 98 -0.20 -2.31 -25.08
CA LEU A 98 0.82 -3.07 -24.38
C LEU A 98 0.62 -3.07 -22.85
N LEU A 99 0.39 -1.91 -22.27
CA LEU A 99 0.31 -1.70 -20.82
C LEU A 99 -1.13 -1.67 -20.28
N GLY A 100 -2.11 -1.65 -21.17
CA GLY A 100 -3.54 -1.59 -20.81
C GLY A 100 -3.97 -2.64 -19.81
N PRO A 101 -3.70 -3.94 -20.02
CA PRO A 101 -4.06 -5.00 -19.08
C PRO A 101 -3.46 -4.82 -17.69
N ALA A 102 -2.20 -4.37 -17.59
CA ALA A 102 -1.55 -4.09 -16.32
C ALA A 102 -2.21 -2.90 -15.60
N ASN A 103 -2.59 -1.86 -16.34
CA ASN A 103 -3.30 -0.70 -15.77
C ASN A 103 -4.67 -1.08 -15.22
N GLU A 104 -5.44 -1.93 -15.92
CA GLU A 104 -6.72 -2.42 -15.39
C GLU A 104 -6.53 -3.25 -14.12
N ARG A 105 -5.51 -4.10 -14.06
CA ARG A 105 -5.18 -4.85 -12.84
C ARG A 105 -4.87 -3.93 -11.65
N ILE A 106 -4.10 -2.87 -11.87
CA ILE A 106 -3.81 -1.89 -10.82
C ILE A 106 -5.07 -1.15 -10.36
N LYS A 107 -5.94 -0.78 -11.30
CA LYS A 107 -7.22 -0.15 -10.99
C LYS A 107 -8.09 -1.03 -10.08
N GLU A 108 -8.19 -2.34 -10.34
CA GLU A 108 -8.89 -3.28 -9.48
C GLU A 108 -8.33 -3.25 -8.05
N ILE A 109 -7.01 -3.39 -7.90
CA ILE A 109 -6.36 -3.38 -6.58
C ILE A 109 -6.61 -2.05 -5.85
N VAL A 110 -6.55 -0.93 -6.56
CA VAL A 110 -6.82 0.39 -5.95
C VAL A 110 -8.27 0.49 -5.47
N ILE A 111 -9.22 -0.01 -6.25
CA ILE A 111 -10.65 -0.05 -5.86
C ILE A 111 -10.85 -0.92 -4.62
N ASP A 112 -10.23 -2.10 -4.59
CA ASP A 112 -10.31 -3.02 -3.44
C ASP A 112 -9.73 -2.38 -2.18
N LYS A 113 -8.54 -1.78 -2.26
CA LYS A 113 -7.93 -1.07 -1.12
C LYS A 113 -8.74 0.15 -0.68
N ALA A 114 -9.26 0.94 -1.63
CA ALA A 114 -10.13 2.07 -1.31
C ALA A 114 -11.41 1.62 -0.58
N SER A 115 -11.99 0.49 -1.00
CA SER A 115 -13.15 -0.10 -0.35
C SER A 115 -12.81 -0.65 1.04
N LEU A 116 -11.62 -1.27 1.18
CA LEU A 116 -11.12 -1.80 2.45
C LEU A 116 -10.94 -0.69 3.51
N PHE A 117 -10.52 0.50 3.10
CA PHE A 117 -10.23 1.63 4.00
C PHE A 117 -11.42 2.52 4.31
N LYS A 118 -12.57 2.31 3.66
CA LYS A 118 -13.83 2.94 4.06
C LYS A 118 -14.30 2.34 5.39
N LEU A 119 -14.50 3.19 6.39
CA LEU A 119 -15.15 2.87 7.66
C LEU A 119 -16.63 3.15 7.57
#